data_f2d4e10ca2f9264212c956d76f09f86a
#
_entry.id   f2d4e10ca2f9264212c956d76f09f86a
#
_cell.length_a   1.000
_cell.length_b   1.000
_cell.length_c   1.000
_cell.angle_alpha   90.00
_cell.angle_beta   90.00
_cell.angle_gamma   90.00
#
_symmetry.space_group_name_H-M   'P 1'
#
loop_
_entity.id
_entity.type
_entity.pdbx_description
1 polymer ?
#
loop_
_entity_poly.entity_id
_entity_poly.type
_entity_poly.pdbx_seq_one_letter_code
_entity_poly.pdbx_strand_id
1 'polypeptide(L)'
;MEHFNIAIDGPAGAGKSTIAKLAAKRLGFVYVDTGAMYRTIALHILRDGIDPQDEAAVSAACRNVNVTIAYKDGVQPVLLNGENVSGLIRAEEVGKTASATSGYLPVREQLVELHKELAKRAKVVTDGRANG
;
A
#
# COMPACT_ATOMS: atom_id res chain seq x y z
N MET A 1 5.98 -6.04 22.91
CA MET A 1 4.89 -6.61 22.12
C MET A 1 5.45 -7.24 20.85
N GLU A 2 5.07 -8.46 20.60
CA GLU A 2 5.51 -9.13 19.39
C GLU A 2 4.79 -8.60 18.17
N HIS A 3 5.56 -8.38 17.14
CA HIS A 3 5.02 -8.02 15.84
C HIS A 3 4.88 -9.29 15.00
N PHE A 4 3.72 -9.48 14.44
CA PHE A 4 3.41 -10.67 13.66
C PHE A 4 3.04 -10.27 12.25
N ASN A 5 3.71 -10.88 11.28
CA ASN A 5 3.52 -10.55 9.87
C ASN A 5 3.37 -11.84 9.07
N ILE A 6 2.24 -11.97 8.39
CA ILE A 6 1.93 -13.14 7.57
C ILE A 6 1.91 -12.70 6.11
N ALA A 7 2.74 -13.34 5.30
CA ALA A 7 2.75 -13.14 3.86
C ALA A 7 2.03 -14.31 3.18
N ILE A 8 1.14 -14.00 2.26
CA ILE A 8 0.42 -15.00 1.48
C ILE A 8 0.89 -14.93 0.04
N ASP A 9 1.56 -15.99 -0.40
CA ASP A 9 2.08 -16.08 -1.76
C ASP A 9 1.18 -16.95 -2.62
N GLY A 10 1.18 -16.67 -3.90
CA GLY A 10 0.43 -17.43 -4.87
C GLY A 10 0.34 -16.69 -6.19
N PRO A 11 -0.14 -17.36 -7.25
CA PRO A 11 -0.33 -16.72 -8.55
C PRO A 11 -1.30 -15.55 -8.44
N ALA A 12 -0.98 -14.47 -9.13
CA ALA A 12 -1.86 -13.30 -9.18
C ALA A 12 -3.21 -13.70 -9.78
N GLY A 13 -4.30 -13.23 -9.19
CA GLY A 13 -5.64 -13.50 -9.68
C GLY A 13 -6.25 -14.84 -9.25
N ALA A 14 -5.55 -15.64 -8.48
CA ALA A 14 -6.02 -16.96 -8.03
C ALA A 14 -6.77 -16.91 -6.69
N GLY A 15 -7.50 -15.83 -6.40
CA GLY A 15 -8.25 -15.69 -5.15
C GLY A 15 -7.37 -15.34 -3.96
N LYS A 16 -6.12 -15.03 -4.20
CA LYS A 16 -5.12 -14.73 -3.18
C LYS A 16 -5.53 -13.58 -2.27
N SER A 17 -6.04 -12.49 -2.83
CA SER A 17 -6.50 -11.33 -2.04
C SER A 17 -7.69 -11.69 -1.15
N THR A 18 -8.61 -12.51 -1.66
CA THR A 18 -9.77 -12.95 -0.88
C THR A 18 -9.33 -13.79 0.30
N ILE A 19 -8.40 -14.72 0.08
CA ILE A 19 -7.84 -15.56 1.14
C ILE A 19 -7.15 -14.72 2.20
N ALA A 20 -6.35 -13.74 1.78
CA ALA A 20 -5.63 -12.86 2.70
C ALA A 20 -6.57 -12.04 3.56
N LYS A 21 -7.65 -11.50 2.96
CA LYS A 21 -8.65 -10.73 3.69
C LYS A 21 -9.41 -11.59 4.71
N LEU A 22 -9.75 -12.81 4.34
CA LEU A 22 -10.41 -13.74 5.26
C LEU A 22 -9.49 -14.12 6.41
N ALA A 23 -8.23 -14.39 6.13
CA ALA A 23 -7.24 -14.71 7.15
C ALA A 23 -7.08 -13.54 8.13
N ALA A 24 -6.96 -12.33 7.63
CA ALA A 24 -6.84 -11.13 8.45
C ALA A 24 -8.05 -10.97 9.37
N LYS A 25 -9.25 -11.13 8.82
CA LYS A 25 -10.48 -11.00 9.60
C LYS A 25 -10.56 -12.04 10.72
N ARG A 26 -10.21 -13.28 10.42
CA ARG A 26 -10.26 -14.36 11.43
C ARG A 26 -9.24 -14.19 12.53
N LEU A 27 -8.07 -13.68 12.20
CA LEU A 27 -6.96 -13.53 13.14
C LEU A 27 -6.96 -12.18 13.86
N GLY A 28 -7.85 -11.26 13.47
CA GLY A 28 -7.85 -9.91 14.00
C GLY A 28 -6.65 -9.09 13.51
N PHE A 29 -6.10 -9.45 12.37
CA PHE A 29 -4.97 -8.76 11.76
C PHE A 29 -5.45 -7.71 10.77
N VAL A 30 -4.59 -6.74 10.48
CA VAL A 30 -4.81 -5.77 9.40
C VAL A 30 -4.35 -6.40 8.09
N TYR A 31 -5.20 -6.40 7.08
CA TYR A 31 -4.82 -6.82 5.74
C TYR A 31 -4.11 -5.67 5.03
N VAL A 32 -2.91 -5.91 4.52
CA VAL A 32 -2.16 -4.90 3.77
C VAL A 32 -2.30 -5.16 2.27
N ASP A 33 -3.02 -4.28 1.58
CA ASP A 33 -3.16 -4.31 0.13
C ASP A 33 -2.05 -3.47 -0.48
N THR A 34 -1.03 -4.13 -1.02
CA THR A 34 0.11 -3.43 -1.61
C THR A 34 -0.29 -2.62 -2.83
N GLY A 35 -1.27 -3.09 -3.61
CA GLY A 35 -1.81 -2.33 -4.74
C GLY A 35 -2.40 -1.00 -4.28
N ALA A 36 -3.16 -1.01 -3.18
CA ALA A 36 -3.71 0.22 -2.61
C ALA A 36 -2.62 1.16 -2.13
N MET A 37 -1.53 0.64 -1.59
CA MET A 37 -0.38 1.46 -1.15
C MET A 37 0.30 2.13 -2.35
N TYR A 38 0.53 1.40 -3.44
CA TYR A 38 1.09 1.98 -4.66
C TYR A 38 0.19 3.08 -5.22
N ARG A 39 -1.13 2.85 -5.21
CA ARG A 39 -2.10 3.85 -5.68
C ARG A 39 -2.11 5.08 -4.78
N THR A 40 -1.92 4.91 -3.50
CA THR A 40 -1.85 6.04 -2.57
C THR A 40 -0.62 6.90 -2.83
N ILE A 41 0.52 6.28 -3.08
CA ILE A 41 1.73 6.99 -3.49
C ILE A 41 1.48 7.72 -4.83
N ALA A 42 0.83 7.05 -5.78
CA ALA A 42 0.48 7.64 -7.06
C ALA A 42 -0.42 8.88 -6.91
N LEU A 43 -1.40 8.81 -6.02
CA LEU A 43 -2.26 9.95 -5.73
C LEU A 43 -1.45 11.14 -5.19
N HIS A 44 -0.50 10.87 -4.31
CA HIS A 44 0.38 11.91 -3.80
C HIS A 44 1.19 12.57 -4.93
N ILE A 45 1.72 11.76 -5.84
CA ILE A 45 2.47 12.24 -6.99
C ILE A 45 1.59 13.12 -7.89
N LEU A 46 0.36 12.70 -8.15
CA LEU A 46 -0.58 13.47 -8.95
C LEU A 46 -0.95 14.80 -8.30
N ARG A 47 -1.20 14.79 -7.00
CA ARG A 47 -1.56 16.01 -6.25
C ARG A 47 -0.46 17.05 -6.25
N ASP A 48 0.79 16.59 -6.22
CA ASP A 48 1.94 17.48 -6.23
C ASP A 48 2.35 17.93 -7.64
N GLY A 49 1.60 17.51 -8.66
CA GLY A 49 1.88 17.89 -10.03
C GLY A 49 3.18 17.32 -10.58
N ILE A 50 3.62 16.20 -10.06
CA ILE A 50 4.88 15.57 -10.46
C ILE A 50 4.64 14.69 -11.69
N ASP A 51 5.55 14.78 -12.68
CA ASP A 51 5.49 13.94 -13.86
C ASP A 51 5.83 12.50 -13.49
N PRO A 52 4.91 11.54 -13.69
CA PRO A 52 5.18 10.13 -13.38
C PRO A 52 6.33 9.53 -14.18
N GLN A 53 6.72 10.15 -15.29
CA GLN A 53 7.83 9.68 -16.10
C GLN A 53 9.19 10.20 -15.61
N ASP A 54 9.17 11.15 -14.68
CA ASP A 54 10.39 11.71 -14.10
C ASP A 54 10.74 10.94 -12.82
N GLU A 55 11.55 9.90 -12.97
CA GLU A 55 11.91 9.02 -11.86
C GLU A 55 12.56 9.78 -10.69
N ALA A 56 13.41 10.76 -10.99
CA ALA A 56 14.10 11.52 -9.94
C ALA A 56 13.11 12.35 -9.11
N ALA A 57 12.15 13.01 -9.77
CA ALA A 57 11.12 13.78 -9.08
C ALA A 57 10.18 12.87 -8.29
N VAL A 58 9.81 11.73 -8.84
CA VAL A 58 8.97 10.74 -8.15
C VAL A 58 9.69 10.22 -6.92
N SER A 59 10.98 9.91 -7.03
CA SER A 59 11.79 9.42 -5.91
C SER A 59 11.84 10.43 -4.77
N ALA A 60 12.04 11.70 -5.09
CA ALA A 60 12.09 12.76 -4.08
C ALA A 60 10.73 12.91 -3.38
N ALA A 61 9.64 12.85 -4.14
CA ALA A 61 8.28 12.96 -3.59
C ALA A 61 7.95 11.80 -2.67
N CYS A 62 8.35 10.58 -3.01
CA CYS A 62 8.07 9.39 -2.22
C CYS A 62 8.66 9.43 -0.83
N ARG A 63 9.75 10.12 -0.63
CA ARG A 63 10.45 10.15 0.66
C ARG A 63 9.63 10.81 1.76
N ASN A 64 8.72 11.71 1.40
CA ASN A 64 7.93 12.48 2.34
C ASN A 64 6.50 11.97 2.49
N VAL A 65 6.17 10.88 1.82
CA VAL A 65 4.81 10.34 1.87
C VAL A 65 4.65 9.44 3.09
N ASN A 66 3.53 9.55 3.76
CA ASN A 66 3.16 8.66 4.86
C ASN A 66 1.84 7.99 4.50
N VAL A 67 1.88 6.68 4.33
CA VAL A 67 0.71 5.86 4.01
C VAL A 67 0.45 4.92 5.18
N THR A 68 -0.76 4.94 5.71
CA THR A 68 -1.16 4.05 6.79
C THR A 68 -2.49 3.39 6.44
N ILE A 69 -2.76 2.28 7.11
CA ILE A 69 -4.03 1.58 7.00
C ILE A 69 -4.58 1.48 8.42
N ALA A 70 -5.78 2.00 8.63
CA ALA A 70 -6.47 1.88 9.91
C ALA A 70 -7.46 0.73 9.84
N TYR A 71 -7.90 0.25 10.99
CA TYR A 71 -8.98 -0.71 11.09
C TYR A 71 -10.08 -0.10 11.94
N LYS A 72 -11.25 0.05 11.37
CA LYS A 72 -12.37 0.68 12.07
C LYS A 72 -13.68 0.03 11.63
N ASP A 73 -14.37 -0.60 12.58
CA ASP A 73 -15.69 -1.20 12.36
C ASP A 73 -15.74 -2.17 11.16
N GLY A 74 -14.70 -3.00 11.01
CA GLY A 74 -14.61 -3.97 9.93
C GLY A 74 -14.14 -3.38 8.60
N VAL A 75 -13.83 -2.09 8.56
CA VAL A 75 -13.35 -1.40 7.37
C VAL A 75 -11.90 -0.99 7.59
N GLN A 76 -11.11 -1.06 6.53
CA GLN A 76 -9.70 -0.67 6.56
C GLN A 76 -9.46 0.55 5.67
N PRO A 77 -9.73 1.76 6.17
CA PRO A 77 -9.45 2.95 5.38
C PRO A 77 -7.94 3.12 5.15
N VAL A 78 -7.60 3.56 3.95
CA VAL A 78 -6.21 3.90 3.58
C VAL A 78 -6.03 5.39 3.78
N LEU A 79 -5.00 5.76 4.52
CA LEU A 79 -4.74 7.15 4.87
C LEU A 79 -3.45 7.65 4.21
N LEU A 80 -3.55 8.78 3.54
CA LEU A 80 -2.40 9.49 2.99
C LEU A 80 -2.15 10.71 3.86
N ASN A 81 -1.04 10.71 4.57
CA ASN A 81 -0.70 11.79 5.51
C ASN A 81 -1.85 12.10 6.47
N GLY A 82 -2.57 11.06 6.90
CA GLY A 82 -3.70 11.18 7.82
C GLY A 82 -5.06 11.39 7.16
N GLU A 83 -5.12 11.58 5.86
CA GLU A 83 -6.36 11.77 5.13
C GLU A 83 -6.89 10.45 4.57
N ASN A 84 -8.17 10.16 4.76
CA ASN A 84 -8.78 8.97 4.18
C ASN A 84 -8.96 9.16 2.67
N VAL A 85 -8.18 8.41 1.89
CA VAL A 85 -8.18 8.49 0.43
C VAL A 85 -8.74 7.22 -0.23
N SER A 86 -9.37 6.35 0.53
CA SER A 86 -9.84 5.04 0.05
C SER A 86 -10.71 5.12 -1.21
N GLY A 87 -11.54 6.13 -1.34
CA GLY A 87 -12.36 6.34 -2.53
C GLY A 87 -11.58 6.94 -3.70
N LEU A 88 -10.65 7.82 -3.39
CA LEU A 88 -9.89 8.56 -4.40
C LEU A 88 -8.91 7.68 -5.16
N ILE A 89 -8.32 6.69 -4.48
CA ILE A 89 -7.32 5.83 -5.11
C ILE A 89 -7.91 4.83 -6.11
N ARG A 90 -9.24 4.75 -6.20
CA ARG A 90 -9.92 3.89 -7.18
C ARG A 90 -10.01 4.51 -8.57
N ALA A 91 -9.74 5.80 -8.69
CA ALA A 91 -9.81 6.50 -9.96
C ALA A 91 -8.85 5.89 -10.99
N GLU A 92 -9.27 5.85 -12.25
CA GLU A 92 -8.49 5.28 -13.34
C GLU A 92 -7.14 5.96 -13.49
N GLU A 93 -7.11 7.28 -13.37
CA GLU A 93 -5.88 8.07 -13.46
C GLU A 93 -4.87 7.67 -12.38
N VAL A 94 -5.34 7.41 -11.17
CA VAL A 94 -4.48 6.95 -10.08
C VAL A 94 -3.90 5.58 -10.40
N GLY A 95 -4.72 4.68 -10.93
CA GLY A 95 -4.26 3.34 -11.33
C GLY A 95 -3.19 3.40 -12.42
N LYS A 96 -3.37 4.26 -13.42
CA LYS A 96 -2.37 4.45 -14.48
C LYS A 96 -1.06 4.99 -13.94
N THR A 97 -1.12 5.97 -13.05
CA THR A 97 0.07 6.53 -12.41
C THR A 97 0.77 5.51 -11.53
N ALA A 98 0.01 4.71 -10.81
CA ALA A 98 0.58 3.63 -10.00
C ALA A 98 1.33 2.63 -10.86
N SER A 99 0.77 2.24 -12.02
CA SER A 99 1.43 1.33 -12.95
C SER A 99 2.72 1.93 -13.50
N ALA A 100 2.73 3.23 -13.80
CA ALA A 100 3.90 3.91 -14.32
C ALA A 100 5.03 4.03 -13.28
N THR A 101 4.69 4.17 -12.00
CA THR A 101 5.68 4.45 -10.94
C THR A 101 6.06 3.23 -10.12
N SER A 102 5.26 2.17 -10.11
CA SER A 102 5.50 0.99 -9.27
C SER A 102 6.77 0.23 -9.63
N GLY A 103 7.28 0.41 -10.84
CA GLY A 103 8.53 -0.21 -11.29
C GLY A 103 9.78 0.51 -10.81
N TYR A 104 9.66 1.73 -10.33
CA TYR A 104 10.82 2.50 -9.87
C TYR A 104 11.32 1.97 -8.53
N LEU A 105 12.61 1.68 -8.45
CA LEU A 105 13.21 1.13 -7.24
C LEU A 105 12.94 1.99 -6.00
N PRO A 106 13.10 3.32 -6.03
CA PRO A 106 12.82 4.13 -4.85
C PRO A 106 11.37 4.05 -4.36
N VAL A 107 10.41 3.90 -5.28
CA VAL A 107 9.00 3.72 -4.91
C VAL A 107 8.80 2.39 -4.20
N ARG A 108 9.41 1.33 -4.72
CA ARG A 108 9.32 0.00 -4.12
C ARG A 108 10.00 -0.03 -2.74
N GLU A 109 11.14 0.63 -2.61
CA GLU A 109 11.83 0.73 -1.33
C GLU A 109 11.00 1.49 -0.30
N GLN A 110 10.35 2.57 -0.71
CA GLN A 110 9.47 3.33 0.17
C GLN A 110 8.27 2.47 0.62
N LEU A 111 7.72 1.68 -0.28
CA LEU A 111 6.63 0.77 0.06
C LEU A 111 7.06 -0.23 1.12
N VAL A 112 8.26 -0.80 0.99
CA VAL A 112 8.81 -1.73 1.98
C VAL A 112 8.94 -1.06 3.34
N GLU A 113 9.44 0.17 3.39
CA GLU A 113 9.56 0.92 4.64
C GLU A 113 8.20 1.19 5.28
N LEU A 114 7.21 1.59 4.47
CA LEU A 114 5.85 1.80 4.95
C LEU A 114 5.24 0.51 5.50
N HIS A 115 5.49 -0.60 4.84
CA HIS A 115 5.03 -1.92 5.29
C HIS A 115 5.66 -2.29 6.63
N LYS A 116 6.95 -2.03 6.79
CA LYS A 116 7.64 -2.28 8.07
C LYS A 116 7.05 -1.44 9.20
N GLU A 117 6.72 -0.19 8.93
CA GLU A 117 6.08 0.69 9.92
C GLU A 117 4.70 0.16 10.34
N LEU A 118 3.92 -0.33 9.39
CA LEU A 118 2.62 -0.93 9.70
C LEU A 118 2.80 -2.18 10.56
N ALA A 119 3.78 -3.01 10.25
CA ALA A 119 4.05 -4.24 10.99
C ALA A 119 4.49 -3.96 12.43
N LYS A 120 5.11 -2.83 12.68
CA LYS A 120 5.49 -2.43 14.05
C LYS A 120 4.28 -2.02 14.90
N ARG A 121 3.22 -1.53 14.26
CA ARG A 121 2.05 -1.00 14.97
C ARG A 121 0.94 -2.03 15.16
N ALA A 122 0.88 -3.03 14.30
CA ALA A 122 -0.21 -3.98 14.30
C ALA A 122 0.23 -5.31 13.72
N LYS A 123 -0.56 -6.33 13.98
CA LYS A 123 -0.42 -7.61 13.29
C LYS A 123 -1.00 -7.43 11.90
N VAL A 124 -0.25 -7.78 10.87
CA VAL A 124 -0.66 -7.55 9.49
C VAL A 124 -0.61 -8.83 8.67
N VAL A 125 -1.48 -8.89 7.67
CA VAL A 125 -1.44 -9.89 6.61
C VAL A 125 -1.23 -9.15 5.31
N THR A 126 -0.25 -9.56 4.52
CA THR A 126 0.05 -8.94 3.25
C THR A 126 -0.16 -9.95 2.11
N ASP A 127 -0.39 -9.43 0.90
CA ASP A 127 -0.49 -10.26 -0.29
C ASP A 127 0.87 -10.77 -0.80
N GLY A 128 1.95 -10.46 -0.10
CA GLY A 128 3.29 -10.95 -0.42
C GLY A 128 4.07 -10.12 -1.42
N ARG A 129 3.45 -9.14 -2.06
CA ARG A 129 4.11 -8.35 -3.11
C ARG A 129 5.24 -7.46 -2.58
N ALA A 130 5.09 -6.94 -1.37
CA ALA A 130 6.07 -6.04 -0.76
C ALA A 130 7.24 -6.77 -0.13
N ASN A 131 7.16 -8.09 -0.01
CA ASN A 131 8.18 -8.91 0.65
C ASN A 131 9.11 -9.62 -0.35
N GLY A 132 8.92 -9.33 -1.60
CA GLY A 132 9.67 -9.99 -2.69
C GLY A 132 11.13 -9.66 -2.76
#